data_063af0e43d6939cb45c6587403289755
#
_entry.id   063af0e43d6939cb45c6587403289755
#
_cell.length_a   1.000
_cell.length_b   1.000
_cell.length_c   1.000
_cell.angle_alpha   90.00
_cell.angle_beta   90.00
_cell.angle_gamma   90.00
#
_symmetry.space_group_name_H-M   'P 1'
#
loop_
_entity.id
_entity.type
_entity.pdbx_description
1 polymer ?
#
loop_
_entity_poly.entity_id
_entity_poly.type
_entity_poly.pdbx_seq_one_letter_code
_entity_poly.pdbx_strand_id
1 'polypeptide(L)'
;LVGSEMCIRDSPEVAEELWKQKDALIENGKFPGTELPVTILFSDTVSFSSVSEKMTPTELLDWLNNGMEKFVKIISENGGMVNKFTGDGFLAVFGAPVRKSLEESSNASIKTAIEIREAIDSLIEDSKKKNLPPLRLRIGIHSGKIITGSMGGAEKIEYALIGDSVNVAARLESLNKDKMNNNCRILVSGDSLKFLKKENYNIENWGECKVKGRESLVEVYEIL
;
A
#
# COMPACT_ATOMS: atom_id res chain seq x y z
N LEU A 1 -31.03 -3.69 5.35
CA LEU A 1 -30.13 -4.39 6.27
C LEU A 1 -28.79 -4.82 5.65
N VAL A 2 -28.58 -4.63 4.35
CA VAL A 2 -27.30 -4.95 3.66
C VAL A 2 -26.28 -3.78 3.73
N GLY A 3 -26.71 -2.61 4.20
CA GLY A 3 -25.88 -1.40 4.20
C GLY A 3 -24.96 -1.22 5.40
N SER A 4 -25.15 -1.94 6.51
CA SER A 4 -24.40 -1.67 7.75
C SER A 4 -23.12 -2.46 7.92
N GLU A 5 -22.97 -3.61 7.29
CA GLU A 5 -21.76 -4.44 7.42
C GLU A 5 -20.67 -4.09 6.39
N MET A 6 -21.03 -3.46 5.26
CA MET A 6 -20.06 -2.98 4.27
C MET A 6 -19.32 -1.72 4.73
N CYS A 7 -19.92 -0.91 5.61
CA CYS A 7 -19.36 0.35 6.10
C CYS A 7 -18.18 0.20 7.10
N ILE A 8 -17.92 -0.98 7.62
CA ILE A 8 -16.89 -1.19 8.65
C ILE A 8 -15.51 -1.51 8.04
N ARG A 9 -15.42 -1.85 6.75
CA ARG A 9 -14.18 -2.33 6.12
C ARG A 9 -13.54 -1.41 5.09
N ASP A 10 -14.29 -0.46 4.53
CA ASP A 10 -13.79 0.40 3.45
C ASP A 10 -13.74 1.86 3.89
N SER A 11 -12.81 2.63 3.31
CA SER A 11 -12.75 4.07 3.57
C SER A 11 -14.04 4.76 3.12
N PRO A 12 -14.44 5.89 3.74
CA PRO A 12 -15.64 6.63 3.37
C PRO A 12 -15.70 6.99 1.88
N GLU A 13 -14.55 7.29 1.28
CA GLU A 13 -14.42 7.64 -0.14
C GLU A 13 -14.73 6.44 -1.04
N VAL A 14 -14.31 5.25 -0.62
CA VAL A 14 -14.61 3.99 -1.32
C VAL A 14 -16.09 3.71 -1.24
N ALA A 15 -16.68 3.81 -0.05
CA ALA A 15 -18.10 3.59 0.15
C ALA A 15 -18.94 4.58 -0.69
N GLU A 16 -18.53 5.85 -0.77
CA GLU A 16 -19.20 6.87 -1.59
C GLU A 16 -19.09 6.57 -3.09
N GLU A 17 -17.92 6.20 -3.59
CA GLU A 17 -17.74 5.87 -5.01
C GLU A 17 -18.47 4.58 -5.39
N LEU A 18 -18.44 3.57 -4.53
CA LEU A 18 -19.21 2.36 -4.68
C LEU A 18 -20.72 2.67 -4.69
N TRP A 19 -21.16 3.60 -3.84
CA TRP A 19 -22.54 4.04 -3.80
C TRP A 19 -22.99 4.79 -5.07
N LYS A 20 -22.11 5.60 -5.68
CA LYS A 20 -22.37 6.22 -6.99
C LYS A 20 -22.53 5.19 -8.11
N GLN A 21 -21.88 4.06 -8.00
CA GLN A 21 -21.97 2.95 -8.96
C GLN A 21 -23.03 1.91 -8.59
N LYS A 22 -23.88 2.18 -7.58
CA LYS A 22 -24.89 1.24 -7.05
C LYS A 22 -25.84 0.68 -8.12
N ASP A 23 -26.18 1.46 -9.14
CA ASP A 23 -27.13 1.04 -10.18
C ASP A 23 -26.53 -0.09 -11.04
N ALA A 24 -25.22 -0.09 -11.26
CA ALA A 24 -24.50 -1.20 -11.88
C ALA A 24 -24.37 -2.45 -10.95
N LEU A 25 -24.43 -2.23 -9.62
CA LEU A 25 -24.42 -3.29 -8.62
C LEU A 25 -25.76 -4.01 -8.49
N ILE A 26 -26.87 -3.31 -8.78
CA ILE A 26 -28.23 -3.79 -8.51
C ILE A 26 -28.60 -4.97 -9.42
N GLU A 27 -28.08 -5.04 -10.64
CA GLU A 27 -28.43 -6.12 -11.57
C GLU A 27 -27.92 -7.51 -11.16
N ASN A 28 -26.77 -7.60 -10.45
CA ASN A 28 -26.21 -8.91 -10.08
C ASN A 28 -25.52 -8.94 -8.69
N GLY A 29 -25.64 -7.90 -7.88
CA GLY A 29 -25.01 -7.81 -6.54
C GLY A 29 -23.48 -7.79 -6.54
N LYS A 30 -22.84 -7.55 -7.71
CA LYS A 30 -21.38 -7.58 -7.87
C LYS A 30 -20.90 -6.45 -8.77
N PHE A 31 -19.75 -5.85 -8.43
CA PHE A 31 -19.04 -4.95 -9.35
C PHE A 31 -18.46 -5.73 -10.50
N PRO A 32 -18.70 -5.32 -11.75
CA PRO A 32 -18.07 -5.95 -12.91
C PRO A 32 -16.55 -5.75 -12.87
N GLY A 33 -15.81 -6.74 -13.37
CA GLY A 33 -14.37 -6.63 -13.53
C GLY A 33 -14.02 -5.49 -14.50
N THR A 34 -13.24 -4.51 -14.03
CA THR A 34 -12.82 -3.36 -14.83
C THR A 34 -11.30 -3.24 -14.83
N GLU A 35 -10.69 -3.12 -16.01
CA GLU A 35 -9.26 -2.83 -16.13
C GLU A 35 -9.02 -1.35 -15.83
N LEU A 36 -8.12 -1.07 -14.87
CA LEU A 36 -7.73 0.27 -14.48
C LEU A 36 -6.21 0.42 -14.41
N PRO A 37 -5.67 1.54 -14.91
CA PRO A 37 -4.31 1.95 -14.61
C PRO A 37 -4.24 2.49 -13.18
N VAL A 38 -3.38 1.90 -12.35
CA VAL A 38 -3.25 2.26 -10.94
C VAL A 38 -1.80 2.28 -10.50
N THR A 39 -1.54 2.85 -9.33
CA THR A 39 -0.28 2.67 -8.60
C THR A 39 -0.55 1.90 -7.30
N ILE A 40 0.20 0.83 -7.12
CA ILE A 40 0.15 -0.03 -5.94
C ILE A 40 1.29 0.35 -5.00
N LEU A 41 0.99 0.50 -3.72
CA LEU A 41 1.94 0.62 -2.63
C LEU A 41 1.75 -0.60 -1.72
N PHE A 42 2.78 -1.42 -1.62
CA PHE A 42 2.82 -2.57 -0.73
C PHE A 42 3.81 -2.30 0.40
N SER A 43 3.44 -2.61 1.64
CA SER A 43 4.32 -2.43 2.79
C SER A 43 4.40 -3.67 3.66
N ASP A 44 5.51 -3.78 4.39
CA ASP A 44 5.76 -4.85 5.36
C ASP A 44 6.64 -4.31 6.50
N THR A 45 6.43 -4.81 7.73
CA THR A 45 7.16 -4.37 8.91
C THR A 45 8.51 -5.09 9.02
N VAL A 46 9.55 -4.33 9.27
CA VAL A 46 10.91 -4.89 9.41
C VAL A 46 11.02 -5.67 10.72
N SER A 47 11.45 -6.93 10.62
CA SER A 47 11.72 -7.80 11.78
C SER A 47 10.50 -8.04 12.68
N PHE A 48 9.29 -8.03 12.13
CA PHE A 48 8.05 -8.20 12.89
C PHE A 48 8.06 -9.46 13.75
N SER A 49 8.51 -10.61 13.22
CA SER A 49 8.61 -11.87 13.98
C SER A 49 9.43 -11.71 15.26
N SER A 50 10.57 -11.02 15.18
CA SER A 50 11.43 -10.79 16.36
C SER A 50 10.83 -9.80 17.36
N VAL A 51 9.97 -8.90 16.92
CA VAL A 51 9.21 -7.98 17.79
C VAL A 51 8.08 -8.74 18.47
N SER A 52 7.33 -9.54 17.72
CA SER A 52 6.17 -10.30 18.21
C SER A 52 6.55 -11.33 19.29
N GLU A 53 7.75 -11.91 19.22
CA GLU A 53 8.25 -12.84 20.25
C GLU A 53 8.53 -12.17 21.60
N LYS A 54 8.68 -10.84 21.64
CA LYS A 54 9.07 -10.08 22.83
C LYS A 54 7.93 -9.31 23.49
N MET A 55 6.75 -9.32 22.88
CA MET A 55 5.58 -8.57 23.32
C MET A 55 4.42 -9.51 23.61
N THR A 56 3.56 -9.13 24.54
CA THR A 56 2.27 -9.80 24.70
C THR A 56 1.38 -9.52 23.48
N PRO A 57 0.40 -10.37 23.16
CA PRO A 57 -0.50 -10.14 22.01
C PRO A 57 -1.21 -8.78 22.03
N THR A 58 -1.60 -8.30 23.20
CA THR A 58 -2.25 -6.99 23.37
C THR A 58 -1.28 -5.85 23.08
N GLU A 59 -0.10 -5.89 23.69
CA GLU A 59 0.95 -4.86 23.45
C GLU A 59 1.36 -4.80 21.98
N LEU A 60 1.50 -5.98 21.34
CA LEU A 60 1.86 -6.07 19.92
C LEU A 60 0.78 -5.42 19.04
N LEU A 61 -0.49 -5.69 19.33
CA LEU A 61 -1.61 -5.12 18.58
C LEU A 61 -1.68 -3.60 18.75
N ASP A 62 -1.53 -3.10 19.97
CA ASP A 62 -1.52 -1.66 20.28
C ASP A 62 -0.35 -0.94 19.61
N TRP A 63 0.84 -1.56 19.64
CA TRP A 63 2.04 -1.05 18.98
C TRP A 63 1.85 -0.96 17.46
N LEU A 64 1.28 -2.00 16.85
CA LEU A 64 1.02 -2.04 15.41
C LEU A 64 -0.06 -1.02 15.01
N ASN A 65 -1.18 -0.99 15.75
CA ASN A 65 -2.30 -0.09 15.49
C ASN A 65 -1.89 1.38 15.56
N ASN A 66 -1.03 1.77 16.50
CA ASN A 66 -0.53 3.14 16.61
C ASN A 66 0.20 3.62 15.33
N GLY A 67 0.90 2.73 14.64
CA GLY A 67 1.47 3.02 13.33
C GLY A 67 0.43 3.01 12.21
N MET A 68 -0.36 1.93 12.14
CA MET A 68 -1.33 1.72 11.06
C MET A 68 -2.37 2.83 10.98
N GLU A 69 -2.87 3.35 12.10
CA GLU A 69 -3.81 4.47 12.16
C GLU A 69 -3.24 5.72 11.46
N LYS A 70 -1.98 6.06 11.75
CA LYS A 70 -1.29 7.19 11.10
C LYS A 70 -1.10 6.94 9.60
N PHE A 71 -0.69 5.73 9.21
CA PHE A 71 -0.44 5.41 7.80
C PHE A 71 -1.73 5.41 6.98
N VAL A 72 -2.82 4.84 7.50
CA VAL A 72 -4.14 4.89 6.85
C VAL A 72 -4.59 6.32 6.62
N LYS A 73 -4.42 7.18 7.62
CA LYS A 73 -4.74 8.60 7.51
C LYS A 73 -3.94 9.30 6.39
N ILE A 74 -2.61 9.11 6.36
CA ILE A 74 -1.73 9.69 5.33
C ILE A 74 -2.12 9.18 3.94
N ILE A 75 -2.41 7.88 3.80
CA ILE A 75 -2.84 7.28 2.53
C ILE A 75 -4.14 7.93 2.04
N SER A 76 -5.15 8.06 2.91
CA SER A 76 -6.44 8.65 2.58
C SER A 76 -6.32 10.13 2.21
N GLU A 77 -5.57 10.93 2.98
CA GLU A 77 -5.34 12.35 2.72
C GLU A 77 -4.64 12.61 1.37
N ASN A 78 -3.85 11.66 0.88
CA ASN A 78 -3.25 11.70 -0.46
C ASN A 78 -4.13 11.03 -1.55
N GLY A 79 -5.36 10.66 -1.19
CA GLY A 79 -6.35 10.08 -2.12
C GLY A 79 -6.00 8.67 -2.58
N GLY A 80 -5.31 7.92 -1.74
CA GLY A 80 -5.14 6.48 -1.82
C GLY A 80 -6.18 5.74 -0.98
N MET A 81 -6.29 4.45 -1.19
CA MET A 81 -7.16 3.54 -0.45
C MET A 81 -6.35 2.38 0.10
N VAL A 82 -6.49 2.07 1.39
CA VAL A 82 -5.99 0.79 1.93
C VAL A 82 -6.97 -0.30 1.54
N ASN A 83 -6.53 -1.20 0.66
CA ASN A 83 -7.35 -2.33 0.21
C ASN A 83 -7.42 -3.44 1.26
N LYS A 84 -6.29 -3.76 1.88
CA LYS A 84 -6.23 -4.75 2.96
C LYS A 84 -4.96 -4.63 3.79
N PHE A 85 -5.05 -5.09 5.03
CA PHE A 85 -3.88 -5.38 5.84
C PHE A 85 -3.34 -6.78 5.53
N THR A 86 -2.02 -6.93 5.49
CA THR A 86 -1.32 -8.18 5.13
C THR A 86 -0.59 -8.79 6.34
N GLY A 87 -1.25 -8.76 7.48
CA GLY A 87 -0.66 -9.11 8.76
C GLY A 87 -0.02 -7.89 9.41
N ASP A 88 1.27 -7.74 9.26
CA ASP A 88 2.08 -6.64 9.79
C ASP A 88 2.38 -5.51 8.79
N GLY A 89 1.76 -5.56 7.62
CA GLY A 89 1.84 -4.55 6.57
C GLY A 89 0.49 -4.24 5.96
N PHE A 90 0.48 -3.54 4.83
CA PHE A 90 -0.73 -3.19 4.11
C PHE A 90 -0.51 -3.10 2.60
N LEU A 91 -1.59 -3.28 1.87
CA LEU A 91 -1.73 -3.02 0.44
C LEU A 91 -2.59 -1.78 0.24
N ALA A 92 -2.02 -0.73 -0.33
CA ALA A 92 -2.75 0.47 -0.73
C ALA A 92 -2.74 0.64 -2.25
N VAL A 93 -3.77 1.29 -2.77
CA VAL A 93 -3.94 1.57 -4.20
C VAL A 93 -4.29 3.03 -4.43
N PHE A 94 -3.75 3.59 -5.50
CA PHE A 94 -4.02 4.95 -5.98
C PHE A 94 -4.56 4.85 -7.42
N GLY A 95 -5.68 5.51 -7.71
CA GLY A 95 -6.36 5.44 -9.01
C GLY A 95 -7.49 4.42 -9.08
N ALA A 96 -7.86 3.81 -7.95
CA ALA A 96 -9.03 2.97 -7.78
C ALA A 96 -9.58 3.13 -6.35
N PRO A 97 -10.90 3.03 -6.12
CA PRO A 97 -11.96 2.95 -7.10
C PRO A 97 -12.18 4.25 -7.88
N VAL A 98 -11.76 5.40 -7.33
CA VAL A 98 -11.80 6.70 -7.99
C VAL A 98 -10.68 6.77 -9.04
N ARG A 99 -11.06 6.84 -10.31
CA ARG A 99 -10.10 6.88 -11.42
C ARG A 99 -9.27 8.15 -11.38
N LYS A 100 -7.94 7.98 -11.48
CA LYS A 100 -6.94 9.04 -11.66
C LYS A 100 -5.99 8.66 -12.79
N SER A 101 -5.27 9.62 -13.33
CA SER A 101 -4.18 9.31 -14.26
C SER A 101 -3.07 8.52 -13.55
N LEU A 102 -2.27 7.78 -14.31
CA LEU A 102 -1.07 7.11 -13.74
C LEU A 102 -0.08 8.10 -13.17
N GLU A 103 0.04 9.29 -13.77
CA GLU A 103 0.89 10.36 -13.28
C GLU A 103 0.44 10.83 -11.90
N GLU A 104 -0.85 11.18 -11.74
CA GLU A 104 -1.42 11.58 -10.44
C GLU A 104 -1.28 10.48 -9.39
N SER A 105 -1.61 9.24 -9.77
CA SER A 105 -1.57 8.08 -8.87
C SER A 105 -0.15 7.77 -8.42
N SER A 106 0.83 7.85 -9.33
CA SER A 106 2.24 7.59 -9.02
C SER A 106 2.82 8.67 -8.11
N ASN A 107 2.60 9.95 -8.45
CA ASN A 107 3.06 11.06 -7.64
C ASN A 107 2.45 11.03 -6.23
N ALA A 108 1.14 10.76 -6.12
CA ALA A 108 0.45 10.63 -4.84
C ALA A 108 1.00 9.47 -4.00
N SER A 109 1.24 8.31 -4.61
CA SER A 109 1.79 7.14 -3.93
C SER A 109 3.20 7.37 -3.40
N ILE A 110 4.08 7.99 -4.21
CA ILE A 110 5.46 8.31 -3.80
C ILE A 110 5.48 9.36 -2.68
N LYS A 111 4.68 10.42 -2.81
CA LYS A 111 4.49 11.42 -1.76
C LYS A 111 4.02 10.77 -0.46
N THR A 112 3.01 9.90 -0.54
CA THR A 112 2.51 9.15 0.61
C THR A 112 3.59 8.32 1.29
N ALA A 113 4.43 7.62 0.54
CA ALA A 113 5.51 6.82 1.11
C ALA A 113 6.56 7.69 1.85
N ILE A 114 6.84 8.88 1.34
CA ILE A 114 7.74 9.84 1.99
C ILE A 114 7.12 10.36 3.29
N GLU A 115 5.86 10.75 3.28
CA GLU A 115 5.14 11.20 4.48
C GLU A 115 5.01 10.08 5.54
N ILE A 116 4.83 8.83 5.11
CA ILE A 116 4.90 7.66 6.01
C ILE A 116 6.28 7.54 6.65
N ARG A 117 7.37 7.73 5.89
CA ARG A 117 8.74 7.71 6.43
C ARG A 117 8.94 8.79 7.49
N GLU A 118 8.49 10.00 7.24
CA GLU A 118 8.54 11.10 8.21
C GLU A 118 7.72 10.79 9.48
N ALA A 119 6.54 10.20 9.30
CA ALA A 119 5.71 9.76 10.43
C ALA A 119 6.38 8.64 11.26
N ILE A 120 7.11 7.73 10.61
CA ILE A 120 7.89 6.67 11.27
C ILE A 120 8.99 7.26 12.14
N ASP A 121 9.71 8.26 11.68
CA ASP A 121 10.76 8.89 12.48
C ASP A 121 10.16 9.52 13.76
N SER A 122 9.01 10.16 13.67
CA SER A 122 8.26 10.64 14.83
C SER A 122 7.80 9.52 15.77
N LEU A 123 7.29 8.41 15.21
CA LEU A 123 6.85 7.23 15.98
C LEU A 123 8.01 6.57 16.73
N ILE A 124 9.20 6.54 16.14
CA ILE A 124 10.40 5.98 16.79
C ILE A 124 10.83 6.80 18.00
N GLU A 125 10.76 8.13 17.90
CA GLU A 125 11.05 9.00 19.06
C GLU A 125 10.08 8.76 20.22
N ASP A 126 8.80 8.56 19.91
CA ASP A 126 7.79 8.24 20.94
C ASP A 126 7.96 6.81 21.50
N SER A 127 8.36 5.87 20.66
CA SER A 127 8.65 4.48 21.06
C SER A 127 9.84 4.42 22.02
N LYS A 128 10.90 5.20 21.75
CA LYS A 128 12.07 5.31 22.66
C LYS A 128 11.67 5.76 24.07
N LYS A 129 10.78 6.75 24.20
CA LYS A 129 10.29 7.25 25.50
C LYS A 129 9.51 6.18 26.27
N LYS A 130 8.89 5.24 25.56
CA LYS A 130 8.06 4.16 26.13
C LYS A 130 8.79 2.82 26.24
N ASN A 131 10.08 2.76 25.93
CA ASN A 131 10.86 1.53 25.82
C ASN A 131 10.24 0.47 24.88
N LEU A 132 9.57 0.92 23.80
CA LEU A 132 8.99 0.05 22.78
C LEU A 132 9.96 -0.13 21.61
N PRO A 133 9.88 -1.26 20.89
CA PRO A 133 10.65 -1.45 19.67
C PRO A 133 10.33 -0.38 18.62
N PRO A 134 11.31 0.02 17.79
CA PRO A 134 11.05 0.95 16.70
C PRO A 134 10.20 0.28 15.62
N LEU A 135 9.12 0.94 15.19
CA LEU A 135 8.37 0.53 14.01
C LEU A 135 9.14 0.98 12.77
N ARG A 136 9.53 0.03 11.91
CA ARG A 136 10.23 0.30 10.66
C ARG A 136 9.54 -0.43 9.52
N LEU A 137 9.49 0.19 8.33
CA LEU A 137 8.81 -0.38 7.16
C LEU A 137 9.74 -0.55 5.96
N ARG A 138 9.39 -1.50 5.12
CA ARG A 138 9.77 -1.56 3.72
C ARG A 138 8.55 -1.25 2.88
N ILE A 139 8.72 -0.45 1.84
CA ILE A 139 7.66 -0.07 0.91
C ILE A 139 8.12 -0.39 -0.51
N GLY A 140 7.24 -1.04 -1.28
CA GLY A 140 7.41 -1.27 -2.71
C GLY A 140 6.29 -0.59 -3.50
N ILE A 141 6.65 0.21 -4.52
CA ILE A 141 5.71 0.98 -5.35
C ILE A 141 5.84 0.57 -6.81
N HIS A 142 4.73 0.21 -7.43
CA HIS A 142 4.67 -0.09 -8.85
C HIS A 142 3.40 0.43 -9.50
N SER A 143 3.53 1.00 -10.70
CA SER A 143 2.42 1.49 -11.52
C SER A 143 2.17 0.56 -12.69
N GLY A 144 0.91 0.21 -12.90
CA GLY A 144 0.53 -0.65 -14.01
C GLY A 144 -0.97 -0.90 -14.07
N LYS A 145 -1.38 -1.77 -14.98
CA LYS A 145 -2.77 -2.16 -15.13
C LYS A 145 -3.13 -3.29 -14.18
N ILE A 146 -4.32 -3.21 -13.62
CA ILE A 146 -4.94 -4.28 -12.84
C ILE A 146 -6.41 -4.42 -13.25
N ILE A 147 -7.01 -5.55 -12.89
CA ILE A 147 -8.46 -5.73 -12.92
C ILE A 147 -8.98 -5.50 -11.51
N THR A 148 -9.97 -4.64 -11.38
CA THR A 148 -10.69 -4.40 -10.12
C THR A 148 -12.13 -4.89 -10.26
N GLY A 149 -12.71 -5.36 -9.17
CA GLY A 149 -14.08 -5.83 -9.17
C GLY A 149 -14.44 -6.58 -7.89
N SER A 150 -15.69 -7.02 -7.80
CA SER A 150 -16.13 -7.87 -6.69
C SER A 150 -15.60 -9.29 -6.85
N MET A 151 -14.96 -9.81 -5.83
CA MET A 151 -14.55 -11.20 -5.72
C MET A 151 -15.21 -11.83 -4.50
N GLY A 152 -15.82 -13.02 -4.69
CA GLY A 152 -16.44 -13.76 -3.60
C GLY A 152 -17.87 -14.20 -3.92
N GLY A 153 -18.61 -14.60 -2.89
CA GLY A 153 -19.97 -15.08 -2.92
C GLY A 153 -20.92 -14.30 -2.02
N ALA A 154 -22.15 -14.79 -1.85
CA ALA A 154 -23.17 -14.11 -1.05
C ALA A 154 -22.77 -13.87 0.41
N GLU A 155 -21.92 -14.70 0.99
CA GLU A 155 -21.50 -14.62 2.40
C GLU A 155 -20.30 -13.67 2.61
N LYS A 156 -19.46 -13.48 1.57
CA LYS A 156 -18.29 -12.61 1.65
C LYS A 156 -17.95 -12.05 0.27
N ILE A 157 -17.97 -10.74 0.15
CA ILE A 157 -17.57 -10.00 -1.04
C ILE A 157 -16.41 -9.08 -0.66
N GLU A 158 -15.36 -9.09 -1.47
CA GLU A 158 -14.19 -8.21 -1.33
C GLU A 158 -13.99 -7.42 -2.63
N TYR A 159 -13.54 -6.16 -2.50
CA TYR A 159 -13.06 -5.39 -3.65
C TYR A 159 -11.66 -5.88 -4.01
N ALA A 160 -11.60 -6.67 -5.07
CA ALA A 160 -10.38 -7.33 -5.49
C ALA A 160 -9.53 -6.43 -6.39
N LEU A 161 -8.21 -6.51 -6.17
CA LEU A 161 -7.18 -5.95 -7.04
C LEU A 161 -6.38 -7.11 -7.62
N ILE A 162 -6.59 -7.43 -8.90
CA ILE A 162 -6.00 -8.60 -9.56
C ILE A 162 -5.11 -8.14 -10.71
N GLY A 163 -3.85 -8.54 -10.68
CA GLY A 163 -2.89 -8.26 -11.75
C GLY A 163 -1.44 -8.42 -11.33
N ASP A 164 -0.56 -8.54 -12.31
CA ASP A 164 0.88 -8.66 -12.07
C ASP A 164 1.45 -7.45 -11.33
N SER A 165 0.88 -6.27 -11.55
CA SER A 165 1.30 -5.02 -10.89
C SER A 165 1.26 -5.10 -9.36
N VAL A 166 0.28 -5.83 -8.78
CA VAL A 166 0.22 -6.07 -7.33
C VAL A 166 1.41 -6.91 -6.87
N ASN A 167 1.73 -7.95 -7.63
CA ASN A 167 2.86 -8.83 -7.33
C ASN A 167 4.20 -8.12 -7.45
N VAL A 168 4.36 -7.24 -8.46
CA VAL A 168 5.60 -6.46 -8.61
C VAL A 168 5.82 -5.55 -7.40
N ALA A 169 4.80 -4.82 -6.94
CA ALA A 169 4.91 -3.98 -5.75
C ALA A 169 5.32 -4.77 -4.51
N ALA A 170 4.69 -5.93 -4.26
CA ALA A 170 5.03 -6.82 -3.15
C ALA A 170 6.47 -7.36 -3.22
N ARG A 171 6.97 -7.59 -4.43
CA ARG A 171 8.33 -8.09 -4.65
C ARG A 171 9.39 -7.00 -4.53
N LEU A 172 9.06 -5.77 -4.91
CA LEU A 172 9.92 -4.62 -4.64
C LEU A 172 10.08 -4.41 -3.14
N GLU A 173 8.98 -4.48 -2.37
CA GLU A 173 9.07 -4.43 -0.91
C GLU A 173 10.06 -5.47 -0.38
N SER A 174 9.93 -6.72 -0.84
CA SER A 174 10.73 -7.84 -0.35
C SER A 174 12.13 -7.98 -0.97
N LEU A 175 12.48 -7.14 -1.93
CA LEU A 175 13.79 -7.18 -2.60
C LEU A 175 14.91 -6.82 -1.61
N ASN A 176 15.94 -7.68 -1.51
CA ASN A 176 17.11 -7.46 -0.64
C ASN A 176 16.72 -6.93 0.75
N LYS A 177 15.91 -7.71 1.48
CA LYS A 177 15.32 -7.31 2.77
C LYS A 177 16.30 -6.76 3.81
N ASP A 178 17.55 -7.21 3.75
CA ASP A 178 18.61 -6.84 4.71
C ASP A 178 19.24 -5.47 4.40
N LYS A 179 19.06 -4.93 3.18
CA LYS A 179 19.57 -3.61 2.82
C LYS A 179 18.58 -2.54 3.29
N MET A 180 18.87 -1.90 4.40
CA MET A 180 18.10 -0.80 4.98
C MET A 180 19.00 0.40 5.24
N ASN A 181 18.79 1.50 4.52
CA ASN A 181 19.57 2.73 4.67
C ASN A 181 18.97 3.67 5.74
N ASN A 182 17.68 3.50 6.05
CA ASN A 182 16.92 4.31 6.99
C ASN A 182 15.77 3.50 7.64
N ASN A 183 14.92 4.14 8.42
CA ASN A 183 13.82 3.49 9.13
C ASN A 183 12.65 3.06 8.23
N CYS A 184 12.58 3.62 7.02
CA CYS A 184 11.57 3.29 6.01
C CYS A 184 12.22 3.25 4.63
N ARG A 185 12.46 2.04 4.11
CA ARG A 185 12.99 1.86 2.75
C ARG A 185 11.87 1.96 1.74
N ILE A 186 12.04 2.79 0.70
CA ILE A 186 11.06 3.01 -0.37
C ILE A 186 11.67 2.60 -1.70
N LEU A 187 11.26 1.45 -2.24
CA LEU A 187 11.65 0.99 -3.57
C LEU A 187 10.53 1.27 -4.58
N VAL A 188 10.91 1.85 -5.71
CA VAL A 188 9.98 2.28 -6.76
C VAL A 188 10.42 1.68 -8.09
N SER A 189 9.48 1.17 -8.87
CA SER A 189 9.77 0.71 -10.25
C SER A 189 9.98 1.89 -11.20
N GLY A 190 10.74 1.69 -12.28
CA GLY A 190 10.89 2.66 -13.35
C GLY A 190 9.54 3.08 -13.95
N ASP A 191 8.56 2.17 -14.00
CA ASP A 191 7.21 2.46 -14.47
C ASP A 191 6.47 3.51 -13.62
N SER A 192 6.74 3.57 -12.32
CA SER A 192 6.21 4.62 -11.46
C SER A 192 7.09 5.87 -11.51
N LEU A 193 8.41 5.69 -11.48
CA LEU A 193 9.35 6.79 -11.37
C LEU A 193 9.36 7.73 -12.59
N LYS A 194 8.98 7.24 -13.78
CA LYS A 194 8.92 8.04 -15.01
C LYS A 194 8.00 9.25 -14.94
N PHE A 195 7.04 9.25 -14.01
CA PHE A 195 6.10 10.35 -13.78
C PHE A 195 6.59 11.36 -12.75
N LEU A 196 7.68 11.05 -12.03
CA LEU A 196 8.21 11.89 -10.98
C LEU A 196 9.22 12.90 -11.54
N LYS A 197 9.16 14.15 -11.06
CA LYS A 197 10.22 15.15 -11.30
C LYS A 197 11.41 14.81 -10.43
N LYS A 198 12.35 14.04 -11.00
CA LYS A 198 13.49 13.44 -10.28
C LYS A 198 14.38 14.46 -9.56
N GLU A 199 14.46 15.68 -10.06
CA GLU A 199 15.30 16.76 -9.51
C GLU A 199 14.91 17.12 -8.06
N ASN A 200 13.69 16.80 -7.66
CA ASN A 200 13.17 17.13 -6.32
C ASN A 200 13.48 16.04 -5.27
N TYR A 201 14.10 14.93 -5.66
CA TYR A 201 14.28 13.77 -4.79
C TYR A 201 15.68 13.20 -4.88
N ASN A 202 16.19 12.73 -3.76
CA ASN A 202 17.44 11.97 -3.73
C ASN A 202 17.11 10.50 -4.08
N ILE A 203 17.61 10.02 -5.23
CA ILE A 203 17.23 8.73 -5.81
C ILE A 203 18.50 7.91 -6.10
N GLU A 204 18.57 6.71 -5.53
CA GLU A 204 19.58 5.71 -5.85
C GLU A 204 19.04 4.75 -6.92
N ASN A 205 19.79 4.56 -8.00
CA ASN A 205 19.44 3.57 -9.02
C ASN A 205 20.00 2.19 -8.64
N TRP A 206 19.12 1.21 -8.49
CA TRP A 206 19.48 -0.19 -8.20
C TRP A 206 19.65 -1.02 -9.48
N GLY A 207 19.39 -0.45 -10.65
CA GLY A 207 19.47 -1.10 -11.95
C GLY A 207 18.29 -2.04 -12.23
N GLU A 208 18.49 -2.92 -13.20
CA GLU A 208 17.52 -3.93 -13.57
C GLU A 208 17.57 -5.14 -12.62
N CYS A 209 16.45 -5.40 -11.96
CA CYS A 209 16.30 -6.47 -10.99
C CYS A 209 15.37 -7.56 -11.49
N LYS A 210 15.80 -8.83 -11.33
CA LYS A 210 14.92 -9.97 -11.58
C LYS A 210 13.93 -10.11 -10.45
N VAL A 211 12.65 -9.99 -10.78
CA VAL A 211 11.55 -10.12 -9.83
C VAL A 211 10.96 -11.53 -9.95
N LYS A 212 10.86 -12.26 -8.83
CA LYS A 212 10.43 -13.68 -8.81
C LYS A 212 9.11 -13.86 -9.59
N GLY A 213 9.09 -14.82 -10.55
CA GLY A 213 7.90 -15.16 -11.37
C GLY A 213 7.58 -14.17 -12.49
N ARG A 214 8.51 -13.28 -12.83
CA ARG A 214 8.48 -12.47 -14.04
C ARG A 214 9.69 -12.81 -14.91
N GLU A 215 9.49 -12.93 -16.23
CA GLU A 215 10.60 -13.14 -17.17
C GLU A 215 11.35 -11.84 -17.46
N SER A 216 10.61 -10.73 -17.53
CA SER A 216 11.17 -9.40 -17.75
C SER A 216 11.78 -8.81 -16.48
N LEU A 217 12.94 -8.16 -16.64
CA LEU A 217 13.56 -7.37 -15.57
C LEU A 217 12.73 -6.12 -15.28
N VAL A 218 12.83 -5.64 -14.05
CA VAL A 218 12.20 -4.39 -13.59
C VAL A 218 13.31 -3.43 -13.19
N GLU A 219 13.31 -2.23 -13.74
CA GLU A 219 14.16 -1.15 -13.24
C GLU A 219 13.70 -0.74 -11.86
N VAL A 220 14.63 -0.67 -10.91
CA VAL A 220 14.36 -0.40 -9.50
C VAL A 220 15.16 0.79 -9.02
N TYR A 221 14.52 1.64 -8.24
CA TYR A 221 15.08 2.84 -7.65
C TYR A 221 14.69 2.93 -6.17
N GLU A 222 15.60 3.43 -5.34
CA GLU A 222 15.33 3.76 -3.94
C GLU A 222 15.16 5.27 -3.79
N ILE A 223 14.11 5.71 -3.10
CA ILE A 223 13.92 7.09 -2.66
C ILE A 223 14.60 7.24 -1.30
N LEU A 224 15.71 8.00 -1.25
CA LEU A 224 16.51 8.23 -0.05
C LEU A 224 15.97 9.37 0.81
#